data_cc0ed2f47221c45c133af678fa15f05c
#
_entry.id   cc0ed2f47221c45c133af678fa15f05c
#
_cell.length_a   1.000
_cell.length_b   1.000
_cell.length_c   1.000
_cell.angle_alpha   90.00
_cell.angle_beta   90.00
_cell.angle_gamma   90.00
#
_symmetry.space_group_name_H-M   'P 1'
#
loop_
_entity.id
_entity.type
_entity.pdbx_description
1 polymer ?
#
loop_
_entity_poly.entity_id
_entity_poly.type
_entity_poly.pdbx_seq_one_letter_code
_entity_poly.pdbx_strand_id
1 'polypeptide(L)'
;MNKRNEDIVHLYLMSSLYAGEGGKVKMGIAKDCDKRAEDIGGKLEMISLPQLRPLILEIEKATHSIAILRGINKATVSRRSGSTEWFVCSIEEAKKIYAKARNLILSTGNLQKAKDVNKDLKAKIRKEKKLSGIKENEELIMKKALTSRAELVKEILNGDKKPKQMEIDL
;
A
#
# COMPACT_ATOMS: atom_id res chain seq x y z
N MET A 1 -30.89 -13.81 -8.40
CA MET A 1 -29.77 -12.98 -8.96
C MET A 1 -29.61 -11.73 -8.11
N ASN A 2 -28.40 -11.41 -7.72
CA ASN A 2 -28.14 -10.30 -6.80
C ASN A 2 -28.09 -9.00 -7.62
N LYS A 3 -29.11 -8.13 -7.51
CA LYS A 3 -29.24 -6.84 -8.27
C LYS A 3 -27.96 -5.96 -8.26
N ARG A 4 -27.08 -6.14 -7.26
CA ARG A 4 -25.81 -5.39 -7.16
C ARG A 4 -24.77 -5.77 -8.23
N ASN A 5 -24.91 -6.92 -8.90
CA ASN A 5 -23.94 -7.36 -9.92
C ASN A 5 -24.20 -6.77 -11.31
N GLU A 6 -25.36 -6.17 -11.53
CA GLU A 6 -25.75 -5.55 -12.80
C GLU A 6 -25.44 -4.04 -12.82
N ASP A 7 -24.95 -3.50 -11.71
CA ASP A 7 -24.61 -2.09 -11.60
C ASP A 7 -23.43 -1.73 -12.50
N ILE A 8 -23.63 -0.75 -13.33
CA ILE A 8 -22.57 -0.07 -14.08
C ILE A 8 -21.93 0.95 -13.16
N VAL A 9 -20.60 0.91 -13.07
CA VAL A 9 -19.81 1.79 -12.21
C VAL A 9 -18.54 2.25 -12.93
N HIS A 10 -17.93 3.30 -12.41
CA HIS A 10 -16.66 3.83 -12.91
C HIS A 10 -15.57 3.62 -11.85
N LEU A 11 -14.35 3.38 -12.29
CA LEU A 11 -13.17 3.62 -11.46
C LEU A 11 -12.79 5.10 -11.60
N TYR A 12 -12.45 5.73 -10.51
CA TYR A 12 -12.01 7.13 -10.49
C TYR A 12 -10.66 7.28 -9.80
N LEU A 13 -9.94 8.33 -10.19
CA LEU A 13 -8.79 8.86 -9.46
C LEU A 13 -9.14 10.28 -9.01
N MET A 14 -8.86 10.58 -7.75
CA MET A 14 -9.11 11.88 -7.15
C MET A 14 -7.87 12.36 -6.41
N SER A 15 -7.57 13.66 -6.49
CA SER A 15 -6.64 14.33 -5.58
C SER A 15 -7.39 14.91 -4.38
N SER A 16 -6.72 15.05 -3.22
CA SER A 16 -7.30 15.72 -2.06
C SER A 16 -7.33 17.23 -2.26
N LEU A 17 -8.45 17.87 -1.89
CA LEU A 17 -8.57 19.33 -1.86
C LEU A 17 -8.11 19.94 -0.52
N TYR A 18 -7.77 19.12 0.47
CA TYR A 18 -7.40 19.62 1.79
C TYR A 18 -5.95 20.10 1.83
N ALA A 19 -5.74 21.26 2.45
CA ALA A 19 -4.40 21.81 2.69
C ALA A 19 -3.55 20.82 3.49
N GLY A 20 -2.29 20.63 3.07
CA GLY A 20 -1.36 19.67 3.68
C GLY A 20 -1.53 18.21 3.23
N GLU A 21 -2.50 17.93 2.36
CA GLU A 21 -2.72 16.58 1.80
C GLU A 21 -2.27 16.46 0.33
N GLY A 22 -1.44 17.36 -0.15
CA GLY A 22 -0.85 17.31 -1.49
C GLY A 22 -0.11 16.01 -1.74
N GLY A 23 -0.18 15.52 -2.99
CA GLY A 23 0.47 14.27 -3.38
C GLY A 23 -0.27 13.00 -2.93
N LYS A 24 -1.50 13.11 -2.43
CA LYS A 24 -2.36 11.95 -2.12
C LYS A 24 -3.41 11.77 -3.20
N VAL A 25 -3.51 10.56 -3.70
CA VAL A 25 -4.47 10.15 -4.73
C VAL A 25 -5.36 9.05 -4.19
N LYS A 26 -6.68 9.24 -4.29
CA LYS A 26 -7.67 8.20 -4.03
C LYS A 26 -7.95 7.43 -5.31
N MET A 27 -7.93 6.10 -5.18
CA MET A 27 -8.31 5.18 -6.23
C MET A 27 -9.54 4.40 -5.75
N GLY A 28 -10.68 4.56 -6.41
CA GLY A 28 -11.91 3.92 -5.97
C GLY A 28 -12.93 3.76 -7.09
N ILE A 29 -14.11 3.23 -6.74
CA ILE A 29 -15.23 3.05 -7.68
C ILE A 29 -16.48 3.76 -7.20
N ALA A 30 -17.27 4.30 -8.13
CA ALA A 30 -18.56 4.89 -7.87
C ALA A 30 -19.50 4.77 -9.07
N LYS A 31 -20.81 4.85 -8.85
CA LYS A 31 -21.81 5.07 -9.90
C LYS A 31 -21.79 6.54 -10.36
N ASP A 32 -21.75 7.42 -9.38
CA ASP A 32 -21.70 8.88 -9.56
C ASP A 32 -20.38 9.36 -8.94
N CYS A 33 -19.43 9.69 -9.82
CA CYS A 33 -18.10 10.11 -9.40
C CYS A 33 -18.07 11.57 -8.93
N ASP A 34 -18.93 12.43 -9.46
CA ASP A 34 -19.00 13.84 -9.06
C ASP A 34 -19.54 13.97 -7.64
N LYS A 35 -20.69 13.33 -7.38
CA LYS A 35 -21.24 13.25 -6.03
C LYS A 35 -20.24 12.62 -5.05
N ARG A 36 -19.52 11.58 -5.47
CA ARG A 36 -18.52 10.94 -4.63
C ARG A 36 -17.34 11.87 -4.32
N ALA A 37 -16.94 12.71 -5.28
CA ALA A 37 -15.88 13.70 -5.07
C ALA A 37 -16.32 14.76 -4.04
N GLU A 38 -17.53 15.24 -4.15
CA GLU A 38 -18.12 16.19 -3.17
C GLU A 38 -18.16 15.59 -1.77
N ASP A 39 -18.67 14.35 -1.62
CA ASP A 39 -18.80 13.65 -0.34
C ASP A 39 -17.48 13.50 0.41
N ILE A 40 -16.37 13.30 -0.31
CA ILE A 40 -15.04 13.07 0.27
C ILE A 40 -14.14 14.31 0.22
N GLY A 41 -14.53 15.39 -0.42
CA GLY A 41 -13.70 16.60 -0.61
C GLY A 41 -12.49 16.33 -1.51
N GLY A 42 -12.73 15.64 -2.62
CA GLY A 42 -11.73 15.34 -3.64
C GLY A 42 -11.98 16.08 -4.93
N LYS A 43 -10.90 16.31 -5.70
CA LYS A 43 -10.96 16.77 -7.08
C LYS A 43 -10.83 15.58 -8.02
N LEU A 44 -11.78 15.38 -8.91
CA LEU A 44 -11.70 14.33 -9.92
C LEU A 44 -10.59 14.64 -10.92
N GLU A 45 -9.70 13.67 -11.11
CA GLU A 45 -8.55 13.74 -12.02
C GLU A 45 -8.68 12.76 -13.19
N MET A 46 -9.47 11.70 -13.00
CA MET A 46 -9.78 10.71 -14.04
C MET A 46 -11.05 9.93 -13.68
N ILE A 47 -11.85 9.65 -14.68
CA ILE A 47 -12.97 8.69 -14.62
C ILE A 47 -12.76 7.67 -15.75
N SER A 48 -12.86 6.39 -15.41
CA SER A 48 -12.78 5.32 -16.42
C SER A 48 -14.06 5.23 -17.25
N LEU A 49 -13.97 4.52 -18.38
CA LEU A 49 -15.17 4.07 -19.07
C LEU A 49 -16.01 3.19 -18.11
N PRO A 50 -17.36 3.26 -18.24
CA PRO A 50 -18.26 2.48 -17.41
C PRO A 50 -18.08 0.97 -17.65
N GLN A 51 -18.15 0.19 -16.59
CA GLN A 51 -17.99 -1.25 -16.60
C GLN A 51 -18.98 -1.92 -15.64
N LEU A 52 -19.28 -3.18 -15.84
CA LEU A 52 -20.01 -3.97 -14.86
C LEU A 52 -19.25 -4.05 -13.54
N ARG A 53 -19.95 -3.85 -12.43
CA ARG A 53 -19.39 -3.79 -11.09
C ARG A 53 -18.43 -4.96 -10.75
N PRO A 54 -18.72 -6.23 -11.06
CA PRO A 54 -17.79 -7.32 -10.76
C PRO A 54 -16.43 -7.17 -11.43
N LEU A 55 -16.39 -6.71 -12.67
CA LEU A 55 -15.13 -6.52 -13.41
C LEU A 55 -14.34 -5.32 -12.89
N ILE A 56 -15.01 -4.17 -12.68
CA ILE A 56 -14.34 -2.97 -12.21
C ILE A 56 -13.80 -3.14 -10.78
N LEU A 57 -14.45 -3.94 -9.95
CA LEU A 57 -13.95 -4.33 -8.62
C LEU A 57 -12.62 -5.10 -8.71
N GLU A 58 -12.47 -5.98 -9.69
CA GLU A 58 -11.21 -6.70 -9.86
C GLU A 58 -10.11 -5.78 -10.40
N ILE A 59 -10.44 -4.81 -11.25
CA ILE A 59 -9.49 -3.78 -11.71
C ILE A 59 -9.06 -2.90 -10.54
N GLU A 60 -9.97 -2.44 -9.67
CA GLU A 60 -9.66 -1.66 -8.47
C GLU A 60 -8.71 -2.41 -7.54
N LYS A 61 -9.03 -3.67 -7.22
CA LYS A 61 -8.18 -4.52 -6.37
C LYS A 61 -6.77 -4.70 -6.96
N ALA A 62 -6.66 -4.91 -8.27
CA ALA A 62 -5.38 -5.01 -8.95
C ALA A 62 -4.62 -3.67 -8.91
N THR A 63 -5.32 -2.54 -9.09
CA THR A 63 -4.74 -1.19 -9.01
C THR A 63 -4.12 -0.95 -7.62
N HIS A 64 -4.85 -1.24 -6.54
CA HIS A 64 -4.35 -1.12 -5.17
C HIS A 64 -3.17 -2.07 -4.91
N SER A 65 -3.24 -3.30 -5.39
CA SER A 65 -2.17 -4.29 -5.20
C SER A 65 -0.89 -3.91 -5.93
N ILE A 66 -0.99 -3.41 -7.16
CA ILE A 66 0.16 -2.95 -7.95
C ILE A 66 0.78 -1.69 -7.31
N ALA A 67 -0.03 -0.76 -6.77
CA ALA A 67 0.47 0.40 -6.05
C ALA A 67 1.34 -0.04 -4.85
N ILE A 68 0.84 -0.97 -4.03
CA ILE A 68 1.58 -1.49 -2.87
C ILE A 68 2.88 -2.20 -3.30
N LEU A 69 2.84 -3.06 -4.33
CA LEU A 69 4.02 -3.76 -4.87
C LEU A 69 5.07 -2.82 -5.48
N ARG A 70 4.70 -1.58 -5.82
CA ARG A 70 5.63 -0.53 -6.23
C ARG A 70 6.18 0.29 -5.06
N GLY A 71 5.89 -0.09 -3.83
CA GLY A 71 6.33 0.63 -2.63
C GLY A 71 5.54 1.91 -2.35
N ILE A 72 4.38 2.11 -3.03
CA ILE A 72 3.54 3.27 -2.78
C ILE A 72 2.78 3.07 -1.48
N ASN A 73 3.01 3.96 -0.52
CA ASN A 73 2.40 3.88 0.79
C ASN A 73 0.92 4.28 0.73
N LYS A 74 0.10 3.56 1.48
CA LYS A 74 -1.26 4.02 1.78
C LYS A 74 -1.20 5.21 2.71
N ALA A 75 -2.03 6.20 2.45
CA ALA A 75 -2.22 7.35 3.30
C ALA A 75 -3.58 7.25 4.00
N THR A 76 -3.63 7.70 5.25
CA THR A 76 -4.91 7.96 5.94
C THR A 76 -5.23 9.42 5.78
N VAL A 77 -6.42 9.72 5.26
CA VAL A 77 -6.96 11.07 5.19
C VAL A 77 -7.98 11.18 6.32
N SER A 78 -7.72 12.08 7.26
CA SER A 78 -8.54 12.21 8.46
C SER A 78 -9.92 12.79 8.14
N ARG A 79 -10.97 12.21 8.75
CA ARG A 79 -12.27 12.78 9.06
C ARG A 79 -13.48 12.54 8.18
N ARG A 80 -13.44 11.77 7.07
CA ARG A 80 -14.67 11.47 6.29
C ARG A 80 -14.76 10.04 5.80
N SER A 81 -15.96 9.61 5.44
CA SER A 81 -16.24 8.34 4.77
C SER A 81 -15.27 8.12 3.60
N GLY A 82 -14.62 6.97 3.54
CA GLY A 82 -13.66 6.65 2.46
C GLY A 82 -12.19 6.98 2.74
N SER A 83 -11.80 7.08 4.01
CA SER A 83 -10.43 7.42 4.45
C SER A 83 -9.34 6.40 4.09
N THR A 84 -9.71 5.18 3.66
CA THR A 84 -8.78 4.02 3.64
C THR A 84 -8.11 3.71 2.31
N GLU A 85 -8.47 4.41 1.22
CA GLU A 85 -8.01 4.06 -0.14
C GLU A 85 -7.23 5.19 -0.80
N TRP A 86 -6.50 5.95 0.01
CA TRP A 86 -5.60 6.98 -0.44
C TRP A 86 -4.17 6.45 -0.55
N PHE A 87 -3.42 6.94 -1.53
CA PHE A 87 -2.05 6.56 -1.82
C PHE A 87 -1.17 7.80 -2.00
N VAL A 88 0.07 7.73 -1.53
CA VAL A 88 1.05 8.81 -1.68
C VAL A 88 1.75 8.65 -3.02
N CYS A 89 1.21 9.25 -4.07
CA CYS A 89 1.77 9.23 -5.41
C CYS A 89 1.25 10.40 -6.26
N SER A 90 1.88 10.64 -7.40
CA SER A 90 1.36 11.60 -8.39
C SER A 90 0.16 11.03 -9.16
N ILE A 91 -0.64 11.91 -9.75
CA ILE A 91 -1.76 11.50 -10.62
C ILE A 91 -1.27 10.72 -11.82
N GLU A 92 -0.15 11.11 -12.42
CA GLU A 92 0.44 10.43 -13.57
C GLU A 92 0.87 9.02 -13.22
N GLU A 93 1.43 8.82 -12.03
CA GLU A 93 1.79 7.50 -11.54
C GLU A 93 0.54 6.65 -11.28
N ALA A 94 -0.49 7.22 -10.66
CA ALA A 94 -1.77 6.56 -10.44
C ALA A 94 -2.43 6.14 -11.76
N LYS A 95 -2.41 6.98 -12.80
CA LYS A 95 -2.90 6.66 -14.15
C LYS A 95 -2.12 5.49 -14.78
N LYS A 96 -0.79 5.46 -14.65
CA LYS A 96 0.05 4.35 -15.13
C LYS A 96 -0.26 3.04 -14.42
N ILE A 97 -0.48 3.08 -13.10
CA ILE A 97 -0.85 1.92 -12.29
C ILE A 97 -2.22 1.40 -12.72
N TYR A 98 -3.21 2.28 -12.85
CA TYR A 98 -4.53 1.93 -13.33
C TYR A 98 -4.49 1.27 -14.72
N ALA A 99 -3.79 1.88 -15.68
CA ALA A 99 -3.67 1.34 -17.03
C ALA A 99 -3.06 -0.08 -17.01
N LYS A 100 -2.01 -0.30 -16.21
CA LYS A 100 -1.40 -1.62 -16.03
C LYS A 100 -2.37 -2.63 -15.42
N ALA A 101 -3.08 -2.24 -14.36
CA ALA A 101 -4.07 -3.09 -13.69
C ALA A 101 -5.22 -3.45 -14.63
N ARG A 102 -5.77 -2.46 -15.34
CA ARG A 102 -6.82 -2.65 -16.32
C ARG A 102 -6.41 -3.64 -17.41
N ASN A 103 -5.25 -3.44 -18.02
CA ASN A 103 -4.75 -4.34 -19.06
C ASN A 103 -4.54 -5.76 -18.54
N LEU A 104 -3.97 -5.90 -17.34
CA LEU A 104 -3.76 -7.19 -16.70
C LEU A 104 -5.08 -7.95 -16.46
N ILE A 105 -6.11 -7.26 -15.96
CA ILE A 105 -7.41 -7.89 -15.67
C ILE A 105 -8.18 -8.18 -16.97
N LEU A 106 -8.20 -7.25 -17.92
CA LEU A 106 -8.91 -7.45 -19.18
C LEU A 106 -8.30 -8.58 -20.03
N SER A 107 -6.98 -8.74 -20.00
CA SER A 107 -6.29 -9.82 -20.73
C SER A 107 -6.66 -11.23 -20.24
N THR A 108 -7.25 -11.36 -19.05
CA THR A 108 -7.69 -12.67 -18.53
C THR A 108 -8.88 -13.26 -19.28
N GLY A 109 -9.67 -12.43 -19.94
CA GLY A 109 -10.84 -12.81 -20.71
C GLY A 109 -12.06 -13.27 -19.90
N ASN A 110 -11.93 -13.53 -18.60
CA ASN A 110 -13.04 -13.86 -17.72
C ASN A 110 -12.83 -13.48 -16.26
N LEU A 111 -13.96 -13.34 -15.54
CA LEU A 111 -13.98 -12.86 -14.16
C LEU A 111 -13.27 -13.80 -13.17
N GLN A 112 -13.34 -15.12 -13.39
CA GLN A 112 -12.69 -16.07 -12.46
C GLN A 112 -11.16 -15.94 -12.54
N LYS A 113 -10.60 -15.93 -13.74
CA LYS A 113 -9.15 -15.70 -13.93
C LYS A 113 -8.71 -14.34 -13.39
N ALA A 114 -9.54 -13.29 -13.52
CA ALA A 114 -9.28 -11.99 -12.93
C ALA A 114 -9.17 -12.06 -11.38
N LYS A 115 -10.04 -12.82 -10.72
CA LYS A 115 -9.96 -13.08 -9.28
C LYS A 115 -8.70 -13.84 -8.89
N ASP A 116 -8.28 -14.82 -9.70
CA ASP A 116 -7.06 -15.60 -9.44
C ASP A 116 -5.81 -14.70 -9.54
N VAL A 117 -5.74 -13.82 -10.56
CA VAL A 117 -4.67 -12.80 -10.66
C VAL A 117 -4.61 -11.93 -9.40
N ASN A 118 -5.74 -11.48 -8.89
CA ASN A 118 -5.77 -10.68 -7.67
C ASN A 118 -5.35 -11.48 -6.42
N LYS A 119 -5.65 -12.77 -6.36
CA LYS A 119 -5.16 -13.67 -5.31
C LYS A 119 -3.63 -13.77 -5.33
N ASP A 120 -3.06 -13.92 -6.51
CA ASP A 120 -1.61 -13.98 -6.70
C ASP A 120 -0.90 -12.67 -6.35
N LEU A 121 -1.47 -11.53 -6.74
CA LEU A 121 -0.95 -10.20 -6.34
C LEU A 121 -0.95 -10.04 -4.82
N LYS A 122 -2.02 -10.45 -4.13
CA LYS A 122 -2.07 -10.44 -2.66
C LYS A 122 -1.05 -11.38 -2.01
N ALA A 123 -0.81 -12.54 -2.61
CA ALA A 123 0.20 -13.48 -2.13
C ALA A 123 1.62 -12.88 -2.25
N LYS A 124 1.92 -12.19 -3.36
CA LYS A 124 3.18 -11.46 -3.54
C LYS A 124 3.37 -10.38 -2.47
N ILE A 125 2.35 -9.56 -2.21
CA ILE A 125 2.39 -8.52 -1.16
C ILE A 125 2.70 -9.14 0.21
N ARG A 126 2.08 -10.27 0.55
CA ARG A 126 2.34 -10.95 1.83
C ARG A 126 3.79 -11.45 1.94
N LYS A 127 4.35 -12.00 0.84
CA LYS A 127 5.74 -12.44 0.79
C LYS A 127 6.71 -11.27 0.98
N GLU A 128 6.49 -10.16 0.28
CA GLU A 128 7.35 -8.97 0.39
C GLU A 128 7.32 -8.37 1.79
N LYS A 129 6.14 -8.26 2.40
CA LYS A 129 6.00 -7.79 3.79
C LYS A 129 6.72 -8.69 4.80
N LYS A 130 6.67 -10.02 4.60
CA LYS A 130 7.40 -10.95 5.46
C LYS A 130 8.91 -10.77 5.33
N LEU A 131 9.42 -10.60 4.10
CA LEU A 131 10.82 -10.35 3.83
C LEU A 131 11.30 -9.01 4.41
N SER A 132 10.50 -7.94 4.28
CA SER A 132 10.82 -6.63 4.87
C SER A 132 10.90 -6.71 6.39
N GLY A 133 9.95 -7.34 7.05
CA GLY A 133 9.97 -7.52 8.51
C GLY A 133 11.17 -8.34 9.01
N ILE A 134 11.65 -9.32 8.24
CA ILE A 134 12.88 -10.06 8.58
C ILE A 134 14.10 -9.14 8.50
N LYS A 135 14.24 -8.36 7.42
CA LYS A 135 15.35 -7.41 7.25
C LYS A 135 15.39 -6.35 8.35
N GLU A 136 14.23 -5.75 8.67
CA GLU A 136 14.13 -4.76 9.76
C GLU A 136 14.56 -5.34 11.11
N ASN A 137 14.18 -6.60 11.41
CA ASN A 137 14.62 -7.27 12.63
C ASN A 137 16.13 -7.56 12.63
N GLU A 138 16.71 -7.98 11.50
CA GLU A 138 18.15 -8.22 11.37
C GLU A 138 18.94 -6.92 11.57
N GLU A 139 18.51 -5.81 10.96
CA GLU A 139 19.11 -4.49 11.14
C GLU A 139 19.02 -4.01 12.60
N LEU A 140 17.89 -4.22 13.26
CA LEU A 140 17.70 -3.87 14.65
C LEU A 140 18.62 -4.66 15.58
N ILE A 141 18.78 -5.97 15.36
CA ILE A 141 19.70 -6.84 16.12
C ILE A 141 21.15 -6.38 15.92
N MET A 142 21.55 -6.09 14.68
CA MET A 142 22.89 -5.61 14.37
C MET A 142 23.18 -4.26 15.02
N LYS A 143 22.24 -3.33 14.99
CA LYS A 143 22.35 -2.02 15.65
C LYS A 143 22.51 -2.16 17.18
N LYS A 144 21.73 -3.02 17.83
CA LYS A 144 21.86 -3.31 19.27
C LYS A 144 23.23 -3.89 19.60
N ALA A 145 23.73 -4.84 18.81
CA ALA A 145 25.03 -5.46 19.00
C ALA A 145 26.17 -4.43 18.89
N LEU A 146 26.09 -3.51 17.92
CA LEU A 146 27.07 -2.44 17.75
C LEU A 146 27.05 -1.44 18.92
N THR A 147 25.86 -1.09 19.42
CA THR A 147 25.73 -0.19 20.58
C THR A 147 26.33 -0.82 21.82
N SER A 148 26.02 -2.07 22.13
CA SER A 148 26.58 -2.81 23.27
C SER A 148 28.12 -2.92 23.20
N ARG A 149 28.65 -3.16 21.99
CA ARG A 149 30.11 -3.20 21.77
C ARG A 149 30.77 -1.83 21.98
N ALA A 150 30.13 -0.75 21.55
CA ALA A 150 30.63 0.61 21.74
C ALA A 150 30.63 1.02 23.23
N GLU A 151 29.62 0.58 23.99
CA GLU A 151 29.54 0.79 25.45
C GLU A 151 30.67 0.05 26.18
N LEU A 152 30.91 -1.22 25.83
CA LEU A 152 32.01 -2.03 26.39
C LEU A 152 33.38 -1.38 26.11
N VAL A 153 33.62 -0.86 24.91
CA VAL A 153 34.87 -0.16 24.57
C VAL A 153 35.03 1.11 25.40
N LYS A 154 33.95 1.87 25.63
CA LYS A 154 33.97 3.06 26.48
C LYS A 154 34.29 2.70 27.94
N GLU A 155 33.73 1.62 28.48
CA GLU A 155 34.04 1.14 29.84
C GLU A 155 35.52 0.76 29.98
N ILE A 156 36.09 0.09 28.99
CA ILE A 156 37.51 -0.29 28.95
C ILE A 156 38.42 0.94 28.89
N LEU A 157 38.10 1.92 28.02
CA LEU A 157 38.90 3.12 27.82
C LEU A 157 38.84 4.07 29.00
N ASN A 158 37.74 4.14 29.73
CA ASN A 158 37.58 5.02 30.90
C ASN A 158 38.16 4.44 32.21
N GLY A 159 38.76 3.26 32.17
CA GLY A 159 39.53 2.69 33.28
C GLY A 159 38.73 2.29 34.53
N ASP A 160 37.41 2.28 34.46
CA ASP A 160 36.54 2.18 35.63
C ASP A 160 36.11 0.77 36.05
N LYS A 161 36.62 -0.29 35.47
CA LYS A 161 36.49 -1.65 36.02
C LYS A 161 37.54 -2.60 35.48
N LYS A 162 38.31 -3.23 36.37
CA LYS A 162 39.04 -4.47 36.08
C LYS A 162 38.03 -5.50 35.55
N PRO A 163 38.33 -6.25 34.49
CA PRO A 163 37.44 -7.28 33.99
C PRO A 163 37.18 -8.29 35.10
N LYS A 164 35.91 -8.49 35.45
CA LYS A 164 35.52 -9.64 36.29
C LYS A 164 35.98 -10.91 35.55
N GLN A 165 36.91 -11.65 36.15
CA GLN A 165 37.26 -12.98 35.71
C GLN A 165 35.96 -13.78 35.65
N MET A 166 35.56 -14.19 34.45
CA MET A 166 34.56 -15.25 34.30
C MET A 166 35.19 -16.52 34.79
N GLU A 167 34.78 -16.98 35.98
CA GLU A 167 35.01 -18.37 36.41
C GLU A 167 34.27 -19.25 35.42
N ILE A 168 35.03 -19.98 34.61
CA ILE A 168 34.52 -21.07 33.80
C ILE A 168 34.52 -22.27 34.69
N ASP A 169 33.40 -22.63 35.25
CA ASP A 169 33.19 -23.92 35.85
C ASP A 169 33.26 -25.00 34.76
N LEU A 170 34.30 -25.84 34.86
CA LEU A 170 34.51 -27.06 34.08
C LEU A 170 33.66 -28.22 34.60
#